data_2dd17b352252f1a2d0cd0c415e493f58
#
_entry.id   2dd17b352252f1a2d0cd0c415e493f58
#
_cell.length_a   1.000
_cell.length_b   1.000
_cell.length_c   1.000
_cell.angle_alpha   90.00
_cell.angle_beta   90.00
_cell.angle_gamma   90.00
#
_symmetry.space_group_name_H-M   'P 1'
#
loop_
_entity.id
_entity.type
_entity.pdbx_description
1 polymer ?
#
loop_
_entity_poly.entity_id
_entity_poly.type
_entity_poly.pdbx_seq_one_letter_code
_entity_poly.pdbx_strand_id
1 'polypeptide(L)'
;MVNLLTYNSVSGYENGVSTLSKLNCLESDFVRYLIFAGGYKNSPVSKQGELFYKHLVKMALIFRNGDFYSSSDYFNSETSIKTAISYFIGLLSSYAIADKVYNVPYLFHLKDPVISNVKKKDRKTPDFFGLNNGSINYPLLLEAKGTYKEKFAGSTIQNAEKQLNTIKSLNFKTSSRVYSISTFKGCITGSYFVNDKLHFCNIDPEVDGHIVYDFNADIEIINYYNNIMSLLYSNDSKYDTFEGVKYKLISFEDYKIGLNNEVFELLSTINSLSDCSGLYHSISEVSIGDYKKTNDSSISLGRDGLIVIKS
;
A
#
# COMPACT_ATOMS: atom_id res chain seq x y z
N MET A 1 5.22 19.41 13.02
CA MET A 1 4.25 19.98 12.06
C MET A 1 3.62 18.82 11.31
N VAL A 2 2.30 18.75 11.28
CA VAL A 2 1.59 17.66 10.59
C VAL A 2 1.56 17.98 9.10
N ASN A 3 2.08 17.07 8.27
CA ASN A 3 2.06 17.24 6.82
C ASN A 3 0.67 16.86 6.29
N LEU A 4 0.05 17.74 5.54
CA LEU A 4 -1.31 17.57 5.02
C LEU A 4 -1.25 17.39 3.51
N LEU A 5 -1.76 16.27 3.03
CA LEU A 5 -2.00 16.05 1.61
C LEU A 5 -3.39 16.53 1.23
N THR A 6 -3.51 17.19 0.11
CA THR A 6 -4.82 17.47 -0.48
C THR A 6 -5.31 16.24 -1.21
N TYR A 7 -6.55 15.88 -0.96
CA TYR A 7 -7.15 14.68 -1.46
C TYR A 7 -8.49 15.00 -2.12
N ASN A 8 -8.69 14.53 -3.33
CA ASN A 8 -9.94 14.60 -4.07
C ASN A 8 -10.62 13.24 -4.06
N SER A 9 -11.85 13.17 -3.56
CA SER A 9 -12.69 12.00 -3.70
C SER A 9 -13.79 12.29 -4.72
N VAL A 10 -13.92 11.40 -5.69
CA VAL A 10 -14.97 11.47 -6.73
C VAL A 10 -15.73 10.16 -6.71
N SER A 11 -17.02 10.18 -6.43
CA SER A 11 -17.90 9.02 -6.51
C SER A 11 -18.61 8.97 -7.86
N GLY A 12 -18.33 7.92 -8.64
CA GLY A 12 -18.85 7.76 -10.01
C GLY A 12 -18.10 8.62 -11.03
N TYR A 13 -17.63 8.01 -12.09
CA TYR A 13 -16.79 8.70 -13.08
C TYR A 13 -17.55 9.75 -13.91
N GLU A 14 -18.83 9.53 -14.19
CA GLU A 14 -19.63 10.37 -15.08
C GLU A 14 -20.50 11.43 -14.36
N ASN A 15 -20.84 11.20 -13.09
CA ASN A 15 -21.76 12.05 -12.33
C ASN A 15 -21.26 12.39 -10.92
N GLY A 16 -19.97 12.23 -10.67
CA GLY A 16 -19.42 12.29 -9.32
C GLY A 16 -19.32 13.70 -8.74
N VAL A 17 -19.67 13.82 -7.49
CA VAL A 17 -19.37 15.00 -6.68
C VAL A 17 -17.89 14.97 -6.33
N SER A 18 -17.13 15.93 -6.85
CA SER A 18 -15.73 16.12 -6.43
C SER A 18 -15.72 16.84 -5.09
N THR A 19 -15.16 16.19 -4.07
CA THR A 19 -14.90 16.80 -2.78
C THR A 19 -13.41 16.95 -2.57
N LEU A 20 -12.96 18.12 -2.14
CA LEU A 20 -11.58 18.35 -1.75
C LEU A 20 -11.47 18.29 -0.24
N SER A 21 -10.67 17.37 0.27
CA SER A 21 -10.38 17.25 1.69
C SER A 21 -8.88 17.13 1.95
N LYS A 22 -8.47 17.30 3.19
CA LYS A 22 -7.08 17.13 3.58
C LYS A 22 -6.88 15.74 4.18
N LEU A 23 -5.88 15.03 3.67
CA LEU A 23 -5.41 13.78 4.22
C LEU A 23 -4.21 14.06 5.13
N ASN A 24 -4.34 13.70 6.40
CA ASN A 24 -3.24 13.83 7.34
C ASN A 24 -2.25 12.68 7.12
N CYS A 25 -1.13 12.98 6.46
CA CYS A 25 -0.10 12.02 6.14
C CYS A 25 1.27 12.59 6.52
N LEU A 26 2.05 11.82 7.27
CA LEU A 26 3.39 12.17 7.72
C LEU A 26 4.43 11.72 6.70
N GLU A 27 5.63 12.31 6.77
CA GLU A 27 6.78 11.81 6.01
C GLU A 27 7.11 10.35 6.39
N SER A 28 7.02 10.02 7.68
CA SER A 28 7.17 8.66 8.20
C SER A 28 6.11 7.69 7.68
N ASP A 29 4.87 8.14 7.39
CA ASP A 29 3.87 7.32 6.71
C ASP A 29 4.34 6.93 5.30
N PHE A 30 4.93 7.86 4.55
CA PHE A 30 5.45 7.55 3.22
C PHE A 30 6.59 6.55 3.26
N VAL A 31 7.49 6.67 4.23
CA VAL A 31 8.56 5.67 4.43
C VAL A 31 7.96 4.30 4.75
N ARG A 32 6.91 4.24 5.58
CA ARG A 32 6.20 2.99 5.89
C ARG A 32 5.56 2.38 4.64
N TYR A 33 4.89 3.17 3.81
CA TYR A 33 4.26 2.69 2.58
C TYR A 33 5.27 2.24 1.53
N LEU A 34 6.46 2.84 1.46
CA LEU A 34 7.51 2.45 0.53
C LEU A 34 7.98 1.01 0.73
N ILE A 35 7.97 0.51 1.97
CA ILE A 35 8.34 -0.88 2.29
C ILE A 35 7.51 -1.88 1.47
N PHE A 36 6.25 -1.55 1.22
CA PHE A 36 5.34 -2.38 0.43
C PHE A 36 5.40 -2.09 -1.06
N ALA A 37 5.57 -0.82 -1.43
CA ALA A 37 5.51 -0.38 -2.82
C ALA A 37 6.62 -0.99 -3.70
N GLY A 38 7.79 -1.32 -3.12
CA GLY A 38 8.91 -1.95 -3.81
C GLY A 38 8.81 -3.48 -3.92
N GLY A 39 7.95 -4.12 -3.14
CA GLY A 39 7.84 -5.57 -3.08
C GLY A 39 6.96 -6.15 -4.18
N TYR A 40 7.51 -7.04 -4.99
CA TYR A 40 6.75 -7.70 -6.03
C TYR A 40 7.24 -9.16 -6.25
N LYS A 41 6.30 -10.09 -6.35
CA LYS A 41 6.54 -11.48 -6.79
C LYS A 41 7.44 -12.37 -5.90
N ASN A 42 7.14 -12.49 -4.62
CA ASN A 42 7.78 -13.48 -3.74
C ASN A 42 9.29 -13.30 -3.52
N SER A 43 9.87 -12.19 -3.95
CA SER A 43 11.26 -11.87 -3.71
C SER A 43 11.34 -10.57 -2.93
N PRO A 44 11.91 -10.57 -1.73
CA PRO A 44 12.07 -9.35 -0.95
C PRO A 44 13.01 -8.40 -1.67
N VAL A 45 12.73 -7.11 -1.53
CA VAL A 45 13.65 -6.06 -1.97
C VAL A 45 14.81 -5.98 -0.97
N SER A 46 16.03 -5.87 -1.46
CA SER A 46 17.19 -5.68 -0.61
C SER A 46 17.16 -4.32 0.10
N LYS A 47 17.93 -4.17 1.20
CA LYS A 47 18.07 -2.87 1.90
C LYS A 47 18.48 -1.75 0.93
N GLN A 48 19.40 -2.03 -0.01
CA GLN A 48 19.83 -1.08 -1.03
C GLN A 48 18.69 -0.72 -1.99
N GLY A 49 17.84 -1.69 -2.36
CA GLY A 49 16.66 -1.44 -3.19
C GLY A 49 15.64 -0.54 -2.51
N GLU A 50 15.36 -0.78 -1.22
CA GLU A 50 14.47 0.07 -0.43
C GLU A 50 15.03 1.49 -0.28
N LEU A 51 16.33 1.63 -0.05
CA LEU A 51 17.02 2.93 -0.02
C LEU A 51 16.91 3.64 -1.37
N PHE A 52 17.06 2.92 -2.47
CA PHE A 52 16.89 3.47 -3.82
C PHE A 52 15.48 4.04 -4.02
N TYR A 53 14.42 3.31 -3.67
CA TYR A 53 13.06 3.81 -3.77
C TYR A 53 12.80 5.01 -2.87
N LYS A 54 13.33 4.99 -1.64
CA LYS A 54 13.24 6.14 -0.72
C LYS A 54 13.92 7.38 -1.31
N HIS A 55 15.11 7.23 -1.89
CA HIS A 55 15.81 8.35 -2.50
C HIS A 55 15.11 8.87 -3.76
N LEU A 56 14.52 8.01 -4.57
CA LEU A 56 13.70 8.45 -5.72
C LEU A 56 12.54 9.33 -5.27
N VAL A 57 11.82 8.93 -4.22
CA VAL A 57 10.71 9.72 -3.68
C VAL A 57 11.20 11.01 -3.02
N LYS A 58 12.29 10.97 -2.25
CA LYS A 58 12.93 12.17 -1.66
C LYS A 58 13.43 13.15 -2.73
N MET A 59 13.95 12.65 -3.85
CA MET A 59 14.32 13.49 -4.99
C MET A 59 13.10 14.21 -5.57
N ALA A 60 11.96 13.55 -5.60
CA ALA A 60 10.75 14.08 -6.21
C ALA A 60 9.96 15.05 -5.34
N LEU A 61 9.97 14.85 -4.03
CA LEU A 61 9.08 15.53 -3.10
C LEU A 61 9.83 16.41 -2.08
N ILE A 62 9.33 17.63 -1.92
CA ILE A 62 9.78 18.58 -0.90
C ILE A 62 8.64 18.83 0.08
N PHE A 63 8.95 18.74 1.37
CA PHE A 63 8.03 19.10 2.45
C PHE A 63 8.23 20.56 2.83
N ARG A 64 7.21 21.39 2.66
CA ARG A 64 7.22 22.78 3.12
C ARG A 64 5.82 23.23 3.51
N ASN A 65 5.73 24.05 4.56
CA ASN A 65 4.47 24.64 5.03
C ASN A 65 3.33 23.63 5.27
N GLY A 66 3.68 22.39 5.66
CA GLY A 66 2.71 21.35 5.92
C GLY A 66 2.17 20.63 4.68
N ASP A 67 2.71 20.88 3.50
CA ASP A 67 2.31 20.27 2.23
C ASP A 67 3.51 19.63 1.50
N PHE A 68 3.22 18.73 0.58
CA PHE A 68 4.19 18.09 -0.30
C PHE A 68 4.18 18.78 -1.66
N TYR A 69 5.36 19.11 -2.17
CA TYR A 69 5.54 19.74 -3.49
C TYR A 69 6.52 18.96 -4.33
N SER A 70 6.40 19.08 -5.65
CA SER A 70 7.43 18.57 -6.56
C SER A 70 8.74 19.35 -6.37
N SER A 71 9.86 18.65 -6.43
CA SER A 71 11.18 19.29 -6.44
C SER A 71 11.51 19.86 -7.82
N SER A 72 12.46 20.80 -7.88
CA SER A 72 13.03 21.27 -9.15
C SER A 72 13.70 20.13 -9.92
N ASP A 73 14.37 19.22 -9.22
CA ASP A 73 15.07 18.10 -9.83
C ASP A 73 14.10 17.12 -10.52
N TYR A 74 12.98 16.83 -9.86
CA TYR A 74 11.93 16.03 -10.47
C TYR A 74 11.25 16.76 -11.64
N PHE A 75 10.90 18.03 -11.45
CA PHE A 75 10.25 18.83 -12.48
C PHE A 75 11.08 18.93 -13.76
N ASN A 76 12.40 19.10 -13.63
CA ASN A 76 13.34 19.23 -14.73
C ASN A 76 13.89 17.88 -15.27
N SER A 77 13.54 16.76 -14.63
CA SER A 77 13.99 15.43 -15.09
C SER A 77 13.39 15.06 -16.45
N GLU A 78 14.03 14.12 -17.11
CA GLU A 78 13.52 13.51 -18.33
C GLU A 78 12.15 12.84 -18.09
N THR A 79 11.32 12.82 -19.12
CA THR A 79 9.94 12.28 -19.06
C THR A 79 9.88 10.82 -18.58
N SER A 80 10.83 9.98 -18.97
CA SER A 80 10.92 8.59 -18.54
C SER A 80 11.15 8.47 -17.04
N ILE A 81 12.04 9.31 -16.49
CA ILE A 81 12.33 9.38 -15.04
C ILE A 81 11.10 9.87 -14.27
N LYS A 82 10.49 10.97 -14.74
CA LYS A 82 9.23 11.48 -14.15
C LYS A 82 8.14 10.42 -14.13
N THR A 83 7.99 9.66 -15.20
CA THR A 83 6.98 8.59 -15.30
C THR A 83 7.27 7.47 -14.30
N ALA A 84 8.51 7.02 -14.18
CA ALA A 84 8.89 5.97 -13.23
C ALA A 84 8.65 6.42 -11.78
N ILE A 85 9.07 7.63 -11.42
CA ILE A 85 8.85 8.17 -10.08
C ILE A 85 7.37 8.39 -9.80
N SER A 86 6.60 8.90 -10.77
CA SER A 86 5.14 9.06 -10.64
C SER A 86 4.45 7.73 -10.33
N TYR A 87 4.91 6.64 -10.93
CA TYR A 87 4.40 5.31 -10.64
C TYR A 87 4.55 4.97 -9.14
N PHE A 88 5.74 5.16 -8.56
CA PHE A 88 5.97 4.92 -7.13
C PHE A 88 5.12 5.84 -6.24
N ILE A 89 5.01 7.12 -6.58
CA ILE A 89 4.16 8.05 -5.82
C ILE A 89 2.68 7.63 -5.94
N GLY A 90 2.26 7.10 -7.10
CA GLY A 90 0.94 6.51 -7.31
C GLY A 90 0.68 5.32 -6.38
N LEU A 91 1.64 4.41 -6.23
CA LEU A 91 1.53 3.32 -5.26
C LEU A 91 1.42 3.84 -3.82
N LEU A 92 2.23 4.84 -3.44
CA LEU A 92 2.13 5.46 -2.11
C LEU A 92 0.76 6.08 -1.85
N SER A 93 0.14 6.69 -2.88
CA SER A 93 -1.22 7.23 -2.76
C SER A 93 -2.25 6.13 -2.46
N SER A 94 -2.06 4.95 -3.04
CA SER A 94 -2.91 3.79 -2.81
C SER A 94 -2.86 3.33 -1.36
N TYR A 95 -1.66 3.16 -0.82
CA TYR A 95 -1.48 2.81 0.60
C TYR A 95 -2.01 3.88 1.53
N ALA A 96 -1.75 5.17 1.24
CA ALA A 96 -2.24 6.27 2.06
C ALA A 96 -3.78 6.32 2.10
N ILE A 97 -4.44 6.15 0.96
CA ILE A 97 -5.89 6.14 0.86
C ILE A 97 -6.48 4.89 1.53
N ALA A 98 -5.91 3.71 1.29
CA ALA A 98 -6.35 2.48 1.93
C ALA A 98 -6.26 2.57 3.47
N ASP A 99 -5.14 3.05 4.00
CA ASP A 99 -4.91 3.19 5.44
C ASP A 99 -5.76 4.31 6.06
N LYS A 100 -5.67 5.55 5.53
CA LYS A 100 -6.25 6.74 6.18
C LYS A 100 -7.73 6.97 5.87
N VAL A 101 -8.21 6.54 4.69
CA VAL A 101 -9.60 6.74 4.28
C VAL A 101 -10.44 5.49 4.54
N TYR A 102 -9.93 4.32 4.16
CA TYR A 102 -10.71 3.07 4.24
C TYR A 102 -10.38 2.23 5.47
N ASN A 103 -9.39 2.61 6.28
CA ASN A 103 -8.96 1.86 7.46
C ASN A 103 -8.54 0.40 7.14
N VAL A 104 -7.95 0.19 5.97
CA VAL A 104 -7.49 -1.12 5.49
C VAL A 104 -6.03 -1.30 5.86
N PRO A 105 -5.69 -2.22 6.79
CA PRO A 105 -4.30 -2.45 7.19
C PRO A 105 -3.52 -3.25 6.16
N TYR A 106 -4.19 -4.21 5.51
CA TYR A 106 -3.54 -5.12 4.57
C TYR A 106 -3.97 -4.81 3.15
N LEU A 107 -3.05 -4.27 2.36
CA LEU A 107 -3.23 -4.01 0.94
C LEU A 107 -2.32 -4.97 0.16
N PHE A 108 -2.88 -6.07 -0.30
CA PHE A 108 -2.16 -7.14 -0.98
C PHE A 108 -2.01 -6.85 -2.47
N HIS A 109 -0.83 -7.04 -3.02
CA HIS A 109 -0.64 -7.04 -4.46
C HIS A 109 -1.34 -8.22 -5.13
N LEU A 110 -2.13 -7.94 -6.15
CA LEU A 110 -2.72 -8.97 -6.99
C LEU A 110 -1.78 -9.31 -8.16
N LYS A 111 -1.74 -10.58 -8.52
CA LYS A 111 -0.97 -11.08 -9.67
C LYS A 111 -1.90 -11.34 -10.84
N ASP A 112 -1.44 -11.09 -12.05
CA ASP A 112 -2.19 -11.47 -13.24
C ASP A 112 -2.46 -12.98 -13.22
N PRO A 113 -3.73 -13.42 -13.28
CA PRO A 113 -4.07 -14.83 -13.21
C PRO A 113 -3.53 -15.60 -14.42
N VAL A 114 -3.00 -16.79 -14.18
CA VAL A 114 -2.60 -17.70 -15.27
C VAL A 114 -3.85 -18.45 -15.76
N ILE A 115 -4.48 -17.89 -16.79
CA ILE A 115 -5.69 -18.47 -17.39
C ILE A 115 -5.36 -18.92 -18.81
N SER A 116 -5.51 -20.22 -19.11
CA SER A 116 -5.08 -20.84 -20.36
C SER A 116 -5.80 -20.30 -21.56
N ASN A 117 -6.91 -19.82 -21.65
CA ASN A 117 -7.64 -19.43 -22.86
C ASN A 117 -7.97 -17.93 -22.97
N VAL A 118 -7.42 -17.08 -22.09
CA VAL A 118 -7.66 -15.65 -22.10
C VAL A 118 -6.38 -14.91 -22.54
N LYS A 119 -6.50 -13.97 -23.47
CA LYS A 119 -5.36 -13.17 -23.92
C LYS A 119 -4.75 -12.40 -22.74
N LYS A 120 -3.42 -12.30 -22.67
CA LYS A 120 -2.70 -11.64 -21.59
C LYS A 120 -3.21 -10.22 -21.29
N LYS A 121 -3.62 -9.46 -22.31
CA LYS A 121 -4.17 -8.10 -22.16
C LYS A 121 -5.54 -8.06 -21.46
N ASP A 122 -6.31 -9.13 -21.56
CA ASP A 122 -7.69 -9.21 -21.07
C ASP A 122 -7.79 -9.84 -19.67
N ARG A 123 -6.64 -10.16 -19.06
CA ARG A 123 -6.52 -10.76 -17.72
C ARG A 123 -5.67 -9.93 -16.75
N LYS A 124 -5.45 -8.65 -17.07
CA LYS A 124 -4.79 -7.73 -16.15
C LYS A 124 -5.71 -7.46 -14.96
N THR A 125 -5.27 -7.86 -13.79
CA THR A 125 -5.96 -7.60 -12.54
C THR A 125 -5.74 -6.17 -12.07
N PRO A 126 -6.56 -5.67 -11.14
CA PRO A 126 -6.21 -4.51 -10.32
C PRO A 126 -4.88 -4.72 -9.61
N ASP A 127 -4.21 -3.63 -9.26
CA ASP A 127 -2.93 -3.69 -8.55
C ASP A 127 -3.08 -4.32 -7.16
N PHE A 128 -4.21 -4.05 -6.47
CA PHE A 128 -4.37 -4.43 -5.07
C PHE A 128 -5.75 -4.97 -4.70
N PHE A 129 -5.71 -5.83 -3.69
CA PHE A 129 -6.86 -6.26 -2.91
C PHE A 129 -6.65 -5.88 -1.44
N GLY A 130 -7.65 -5.27 -0.80
CA GLY A 130 -7.56 -4.80 0.58
C GLY A 130 -8.62 -5.39 1.50
N LEU A 131 -8.20 -5.73 2.71
CA LEU A 131 -9.07 -6.21 3.79
C LEU A 131 -8.97 -5.30 5.01
N ASN A 132 -10.13 -5.01 5.62
CA ASN A 132 -10.19 -4.22 6.84
C ASN A 132 -10.01 -5.12 8.06
N ASN A 133 -8.86 -5.03 8.71
CA ASN A 133 -8.53 -5.62 10.01
C ASN A 133 -9.02 -7.08 10.17
N GLY A 134 -8.71 -7.93 9.18
CA GLY A 134 -9.16 -9.32 9.14
C GLY A 134 -10.64 -9.52 8.73
N SER A 135 -11.43 -8.47 8.62
CA SER A 135 -12.80 -8.53 8.15
C SER A 135 -12.86 -8.57 6.62
N ILE A 136 -13.72 -9.43 6.10
CA ILE A 136 -14.04 -9.49 4.67
C ILE A 136 -15.23 -8.60 4.28
N ASN A 137 -15.80 -7.85 5.23
CA ASN A 137 -17.05 -7.11 5.03
C ASN A 137 -16.90 -5.86 4.15
N TYR A 138 -15.67 -5.32 4.01
CA TYR A 138 -15.38 -4.14 3.19
C TYR A 138 -14.13 -4.36 2.32
N PRO A 139 -14.18 -5.38 1.44
CA PRO A 139 -13.05 -5.65 0.56
C PRO A 139 -12.91 -4.53 -0.48
N LEU A 140 -11.66 -4.10 -0.68
CA LEU A 140 -11.29 -3.15 -1.74
C LEU A 140 -10.68 -3.89 -2.92
N LEU A 141 -11.06 -3.50 -4.14
CA LEU A 141 -10.25 -3.68 -5.34
C LEU A 141 -9.71 -2.32 -5.74
N LEU A 142 -8.39 -2.19 -5.85
CA LEU A 142 -7.75 -0.91 -6.01
C LEU A 142 -6.74 -0.94 -7.16
N GLU A 143 -6.86 0.05 -8.02
CA GLU A 143 -5.93 0.30 -9.13
C GLU A 143 -5.16 1.60 -8.87
N ALA A 144 -3.83 1.52 -8.91
CA ALA A 144 -2.93 2.63 -8.64
C ALA A 144 -2.53 3.36 -9.93
N LYS A 145 -2.54 4.68 -9.90
CA LYS A 145 -2.06 5.52 -11.00
C LYS A 145 -1.21 6.67 -10.47
N GLY A 146 -0.19 7.04 -11.23
CA GLY A 146 0.63 8.22 -10.94
C GLY A 146 0.91 9.01 -12.20
N THR A 147 0.90 10.33 -12.09
CA THR A 147 1.29 11.20 -13.19
C THR A 147 2.01 12.44 -12.67
N TYR A 148 2.99 12.90 -13.44
CA TYR A 148 3.65 14.19 -13.20
C TYR A 148 2.86 15.38 -13.76
N LYS A 149 1.76 15.12 -14.47
CA LYS A 149 0.86 16.14 -15.04
C LYS A 149 -0.17 16.57 -14.01
N GLU A 150 -0.84 17.68 -14.27
CA GLU A 150 -1.88 18.26 -13.40
C GLU A 150 -3.17 17.42 -13.35
N LYS A 151 -3.37 16.49 -14.27
CA LYS A 151 -4.53 15.60 -14.32
C LYS A 151 -4.22 14.31 -15.07
N PHE A 152 -5.00 13.29 -14.82
CA PHE A 152 -4.97 12.06 -15.60
C PHE A 152 -5.62 12.27 -16.98
N ALA A 153 -5.09 11.58 -18.00
CA ALA A 153 -5.79 11.44 -19.26
C ALA A 153 -7.02 10.54 -19.08
N GLY A 154 -8.12 10.85 -19.78
CA GLY A 154 -9.34 10.03 -19.73
C GLY A 154 -9.08 8.55 -20.05
N SER A 155 -8.19 8.26 -21.01
CA SER A 155 -7.79 6.88 -21.34
C SER A 155 -7.08 6.16 -20.19
N THR A 156 -6.38 6.88 -19.31
CA THR A 156 -5.74 6.30 -18.11
C THR A 156 -6.79 5.80 -17.14
N ILE A 157 -7.83 6.60 -16.89
CA ILE A 157 -8.92 6.22 -16.00
C ILE A 157 -9.75 5.07 -16.59
N GLN A 158 -10.12 5.14 -17.88
CA GLN A 158 -10.83 4.05 -18.56
C GLN A 158 -10.04 2.71 -18.53
N ASN A 159 -8.72 2.77 -18.64
CA ASN A 159 -7.90 1.56 -18.52
C ASN A 159 -7.87 1.04 -17.08
N ALA A 160 -7.86 1.92 -16.09
CA ALA A 160 -7.96 1.55 -14.68
C ALA A 160 -9.32 0.88 -14.36
N GLU A 161 -10.42 1.42 -14.86
CA GLU A 161 -11.75 0.82 -14.75
C GLU A 161 -11.82 -0.58 -15.38
N LYS A 162 -11.23 -0.75 -16.56
CA LYS A 162 -11.15 -2.07 -17.21
C LYS A 162 -10.36 -3.08 -16.38
N GLN A 163 -9.32 -2.66 -15.65
CA GLN A 163 -8.56 -3.53 -14.76
C GLN A 163 -9.39 -3.91 -13.53
N LEU A 164 -10.08 -2.95 -12.90
CA LEU A 164 -11.00 -3.23 -11.80
C LEU A 164 -12.11 -4.20 -12.23
N ASN A 165 -12.66 -4.02 -13.42
CA ASN A 165 -13.71 -4.86 -13.99
C ASN A 165 -13.20 -6.20 -14.56
N THR A 166 -12.02 -6.66 -14.14
CA THR A 166 -11.54 -8.01 -14.44
C THR A 166 -12.04 -9.02 -13.41
N ILE A 167 -12.07 -8.67 -12.13
CA ILE A 167 -12.42 -9.60 -11.05
C ILE A 167 -13.93 -9.52 -10.77
N LYS A 168 -14.64 -10.64 -11.01
CA LYS A 168 -16.03 -10.83 -10.65
C LYS A 168 -16.21 -11.26 -9.21
N SER A 169 -15.38 -12.20 -8.77
CA SER A 169 -15.39 -12.69 -7.41
C SER A 169 -14.00 -13.17 -7.00
N LEU A 170 -13.76 -13.23 -5.71
CA LEU A 170 -12.52 -13.70 -5.13
C LEU A 170 -12.81 -14.84 -4.15
N ASN A 171 -12.21 -15.98 -4.37
CA ASN A 171 -12.24 -17.10 -3.45
C ASN A 171 -11.14 -16.87 -2.40
N PHE A 172 -11.51 -16.28 -1.29
CA PHE A 172 -10.61 -16.02 -0.17
C PHE A 172 -10.44 -17.31 0.63
N LYS A 173 -9.24 -17.90 0.55
CA LYS A 173 -8.91 -19.17 1.18
C LYS A 173 -8.04 -18.94 2.40
N THR A 174 -8.49 -19.48 3.54
CA THR A 174 -7.67 -19.67 4.74
C THR A 174 -7.51 -21.18 4.95
N SER A 175 -6.67 -21.60 5.88
CA SER A 175 -6.49 -23.00 6.24
C SER A 175 -7.79 -23.72 6.64
N SER A 176 -8.75 -22.99 7.21
CA SER A 176 -9.98 -23.57 7.77
C SER A 176 -11.20 -23.36 6.89
N ARG A 177 -11.20 -22.37 5.99
CA ARG A 177 -12.40 -21.97 5.23
C ARG A 177 -12.07 -21.35 3.88
N VAL A 178 -13.06 -21.41 2.99
CA VAL A 178 -13.08 -20.66 1.73
C VAL A 178 -14.31 -19.76 1.75
N TYR A 179 -14.09 -18.48 1.53
CA TYR A 179 -15.14 -17.48 1.40
C TYR A 179 -15.20 -17.01 -0.06
N SER A 180 -16.38 -16.95 -0.65
CA SER A 180 -16.55 -16.32 -1.94
C SER A 180 -16.98 -14.86 -1.72
N ILE A 181 -16.15 -13.94 -2.14
CA ILE A 181 -16.38 -12.48 -2.08
C ILE A 181 -16.78 -12.04 -3.49
N SER A 182 -17.99 -11.53 -3.65
CA SER A 182 -18.52 -11.08 -4.95
C SER A 182 -18.91 -9.61 -4.95
N THR A 183 -18.80 -8.94 -3.81
CA THR A 183 -19.08 -7.51 -3.69
C THR A 183 -17.82 -6.79 -3.25
N PHE A 184 -17.38 -5.84 -4.05
CA PHE A 184 -16.17 -5.06 -3.80
C PHE A 184 -16.49 -3.56 -3.86
N LYS A 185 -15.71 -2.78 -3.09
CA LYS A 185 -15.58 -1.37 -3.35
C LYS A 185 -14.42 -1.18 -4.34
N GLY A 186 -14.75 -0.77 -5.56
CA GLY A 186 -13.76 -0.38 -6.56
C GLY A 186 -13.13 0.95 -6.21
N CYS A 187 -11.81 1.08 -6.35
CA CYS A 187 -11.10 2.32 -6.15
C CYS A 187 -10.01 2.51 -7.20
N ILE A 188 -10.06 3.61 -7.93
CA ILE A 188 -8.91 4.10 -8.69
C ILE A 188 -8.27 5.18 -7.85
N THR A 189 -7.09 4.89 -7.32
CA THR A 189 -6.32 5.88 -6.57
C THR A 189 -5.20 6.43 -7.43
N GLY A 190 -4.81 7.66 -7.15
CA GLY A 190 -3.72 8.22 -7.93
C GLY A 190 -3.10 9.46 -7.35
N SER A 191 -1.90 9.77 -7.86
CA SER A 191 -1.15 10.98 -7.53
C SER A 191 -0.95 11.86 -8.76
N TYR A 192 -1.06 13.16 -8.57
CA TYR A 192 -0.84 14.17 -9.60
C TYR A 192 -0.40 15.49 -8.93
N PHE A 193 0.08 16.45 -9.73
CA PHE A 193 0.56 17.73 -9.20
C PHE A 193 -0.26 18.89 -9.76
N VAL A 194 -0.70 19.79 -8.90
CA VAL A 194 -1.35 21.05 -9.30
C VAL A 194 -0.56 22.19 -8.69
N ASN A 195 -0.05 23.10 -9.52
CA ASN A 195 0.86 24.17 -9.09
C ASN A 195 1.99 23.62 -8.21
N ASP A 196 2.64 22.57 -8.68
CA ASP A 196 3.71 21.81 -8.00
C ASP A 196 3.31 21.13 -6.69
N LYS A 197 2.11 21.31 -6.20
CA LYS A 197 1.61 20.66 -5.00
C LYS A 197 1.09 19.26 -5.32
N LEU A 198 1.49 18.28 -4.50
CA LEU A 198 1.03 16.90 -4.62
C LEU A 198 -0.43 16.78 -4.17
N HIS A 199 -1.23 16.15 -5.02
CA HIS A 199 -2.62 15.79 -4.75
C HIS A 199 -2.81 14.30 -4.93
N PHE A 200 -3.73 13.74 -4.17
CA PHE A 200 -4.24 12.39 -4.40
C PHE A 200 -5.66 12.44 -4.92
N CYS A 201 -6.02 11.46 -5.74
CA CYS A 201 -7.43 11.22 -6.11
C CYS A 201 -7.86 9.83 -5.67
N ASN A 202 -9.16 9.71 -5.44
CA ASN A 202 -9.85 8.46 -5.21
C ASN A 202 -11.15 8.49 -6.00
N ILE A 203 -11.24 7.65 -7.02
CA ILE A 203 -12.42 7.49 -7.88
C ILE A 203 -13.03 6.15 -7.52
N ASP A 204 -14.34 6.13 -7.35
CA ASP A 204 -15.12 4.97 -6.90
C ASP A 204 -16.02 4.48 -8.05
N PRO A 205 -15.50 3.73 -9.03
CA PRO A 205 -16.29 3.16 -10.09
C PRO A 205 -17.06 1.93 -9.62
N GLU A 206 -18.15 1.61 -10.29
CA GLU A 206 -18.80 0.31 -10.14
C GLU A 206 -17.88 -0.81 -10.64
N VAL A 207 -17.92 -1.95 -9.95
CA VAL A 207 -17.14 -3.15 -10.33
C VAL A 207 -18.09 -4.24 -10.79
N ASP A 208 -17.98 -4.61 -12.07
CA ASP A 208 -18.72 -5.72 -12.69
C ASP A 208 -17.75 -6.59 -13.50
N GLY A 209 -17.01 -7.46 -12.79
CA GLY A 209 -15.98 -8.28 -13.38
C GLY A 209 -16.47 -9.60 -13.96
N HIS A 210 -15.53 -10.37 -14.56
CA HIS A 210 -15.83 -11.62 -15.25
C HIS A 210 -14.94 -12.80 -14.82
N ILE A 211 -13.89 -12.58 -14.04
CA ILE A 211 -12.93 -13.60 -13.58
C ILE A 211 -13.15 -13.91 -12.11
N VAL A 212 -13.11 -15.20 -11.76
CA VAL A 212 -13.00 -15.68 -10.38
C VAL A 212 -11.53 -15.77 -10.02
N TYR A 213 -11.11 -15.05 -8.98
CA TYR A 213 -9.72 -14.99 -8.51
C TYR A 213 -9.55 -15.85 -7.26
N ASP A 214 -8.57 -16.75 -7.27
CA ASP A 214 -8.20 -17.55 -6.10
C ASP A 214 -7.13 -16.81 -5.26
N PHE A 215 -7.44 -16.52 -4.01
CA PHE A 215 -6.60 -15.80 -3.08
C PHE A 215 -6.33 -16.64 -1.83
N ASN A 216 -5.08 -17.03 -1.61
CA ASN A 216 -4.67 -17.75 -0.41
C ASN A 216 -4.13 -16.77 0.63
N ALA A 217 -4.93 -16.47 1.65
CA ALA A 217 -4.62 -15.47 2.65
C ALA A 217 -3.36 -15.80 3.46
N ASP A 218 -3.14 -17.09 3.78
CA ASP A 218 -1.97 -17.51 4.55
C ASP A 218 -0.66 -17.36 3.76
N ILE A 219 -0.71 -17.53 2.44
CA ILE A 219 0.45 -17.29 1.56
C ILE A 219 0.64 -15.78 1.33
N GLU A 220 -0.44 -15.07 1.06
CA GLU A 220 -0.32 -13.66 0.70
C GLU A 220 0.07 -12.78 1.90
N ILE A 221 -0.23 -13.18 3.14
CA ILE A 221 0.25 -12.48 4.32
C ILE A 221 1.78 -12.63 4.49
N ILE A 222 2.38 -13.77 4.11
CA ILE A 222 3.84 -13.94 4.07
C ILE A 222 4.44 -13.00 3.02
N ASN A 223 3.85 -12.97 1.82
CA ASN A 223 4.30 -12.10 0.74
C ASN A 223 4.22 -10.62 1.14
N TYR A 224 3.17 -10.24 1.87
CA TYR A 224 2.97 -8.88 2.40
C TYR A 224 4.12 -8.43 3.29
N TYR A 225 4.54 -9.28 4.23
CA TYR A 225 5.61 -8.95 5.18
C TYR A 225 7.03 -9.27 4.69
N ASN A 226 7.18 -9.87 3.51
CA ASN A 226 8.46 -10.40 3.04
C ASN A 226 9.59 -9.35 3.03
N ASN A 227 9.28 -8.12 2.60
CA ASN A 227 10.27 -7.03 2.57
C ASN A 227 10.76 -6.66 3.96
N ILE A 228 9.83 -6.41 4.88
CA ILE A 228 10.21 -6.01 6.24
C ILE A 228 10.93 -7.14 6.97
N MET A 229 10.50 -8.39 6.79
CA MET A 229 11.16 -9.55 7.37
C MET A 229 12.60 -9.66 6.86
N SER A 230 12.83 -9.49 5.56
CA SER A 230 14.19 -9.49 4.99
C SER A 230 15.09 -8.42 5.60
N LEU A 231 14.56 -7.23 5.87
CA LEU A 231 15.30 -6.17 6.55
C LEU A 231 15.60 -6.54 8.01
N LEU A 232 14.63 -7.10 8.73
CA LEU A 232 14.75 -7.41 10.16
C LEU A 232 15.56 -8.66 10.48
N TYR A 233 15.80 -9.54 9.52
CA TYR A 233 16.74 -10.67 9.68
C TYR A 233 18.21 -10.24 9.66
N SER A 234 18.51 -8.98 9.37
CA SER A 234 19.89 -8.48 9.44
C SER A 234 20.40 -8.44 10.89
N ASN A 235 21.70 -8.63 11.08
CA ASN A 235 22.35 -8.62 12.40
C ASN A 235 22.27 -7.26 13.12
N ASP A 236 21.92 -6.18 12.41
CA ASP A 236 21.79 -4.83 12.95
C ASP A 236 20.43 -4.56 13.61
N SER A 237 19.50 -5.52 13.52
CA SER A 237 18.16 -5.36 14.12
C SER A 237 18.21 -5.54 15.64
N LYS A 238 17.44 -4.70 16.35
CA LYS A 238 17.37 -4.71 17.82
C LYS A 238 15.92 -4.66 18.28
N TYR A 239 15.68 -5.12 19.49
CA TYR A 239 14.37 -4.97 20.13
C TYR A 239 14.31 -3.64 20.88
N ASP A 240 13.17 -2.97 20.79
CA ASP A 240 12.85 -1.78 21.56
C ASP A 240 11.36 -1.78 21.90
N THR A 241 10.95 -0.94 22.86
CA THR A 241 9.55 -0.86 23.30
C THR A 241 9.03 0.54 23.05
N PHE A 242 7.90 0.62 22.36
CA PHE A 242 7.18 1.86 22.12
C PHE A 242 5.75 1.76 22.66
N GLU A 243 5.37 2.68 23.56
CA GLU A 243 4.05 2.69 24.25
C GLU A 243 3.65 1.33 24.87
N GLY A 244 4.61 0.62 25.44
CA GLY A 244 4.37 -0.69 26.07
C GLY A 244 4.34 -1.87 25.10
N VAL A 245 4.40 -1.63 23.79
CA VAL A 245 4.44 -2.67 22.77
C VAL A 245 5.88 -2.89 22.31
N LYS A 246 6.32 -4.15 22.27
CA LYS A 246 7.66 -4.54 21.82
C LYS A 246 7.73 -4.63 20.31
N TYR A 247 8.76 -4.05 19.73
CA TYR A 247 9.07 -4.07 18.30
C TYR A 247 10.47 -4.60 18.04
N LYS A 248 10.64 -5.25 16.89
CA LYS A 248 11.96 -5.51 16.33
C LYS A 248 12.24 -4.42 15.31
N LEU A 249 13.32 -3.68 15.50
CA LEU A 249 13.66 -2.46 14.75
C LEU A 249 15.01 -2.59 14.05
N ILE A 250 15.14 -1.93 12.90
CA ILE A 250 16.42 -1.72 12.19
C ILE A 250 16.60 -0.24 11.89
N SER A 251 17.84 0.23 11.93
CA SER A 251 18.21 1.58 11.47
C SER A 251 18.19 1.67 9.95
N PHE A 252 17.50 2.67 9.43
CA PHE A 252 17.30 2.92 8.02
C PHE A 252 17.52 4.41 7.71
N GLU A 253 18.78 4.83 7.63
CA GLU A 253 19.22 6.24 7.58
C GLU A 253 18.64 7.08 8.73
N ASP A 254 17.80 8.09 8.39
CA ASP A 254 17.16 9.01 9.35
C ASP A 254 15.97 8.38 10.08
N TYR A 255 15.74 7.08 9.90
CA TYR A 255 14.59 6.38 10.48
C TYR A 255 15.00 5.10 11.18
N LYS A 256 14.17 4.68 12.12
CA LYS A 256 14.09 3.29 12.58
C LYS A 256 12.81 2.70 12.00
N ILE A 257 12.92 1.53 11.38
CA ILE A 257 11.80 0.79 10.79
C ILE A 257 11.66 -0.52 11.53
N GLY A 258 10.45 -0.92 11.87
CA GLY A 258 10.23 -2.14 12.60
C GLY A 258 8.87 -2.76 12.46
N LEU A 259 8.75 -3.93 13.07
CA LEU A 259 7.54 -4.73 13.11
C LEU A 259 7.23 -5.11 14.57
N ASN A 260 5.96 -5.13 14.91
CA ASN A 260 5.47 -5.69 16.18
C ASN A 260 6.12 -7.06 16.43
N ASN A 261 6.62 -7.28 17.65
CA ASN A 261 7.38 -8.49 17.95
C ASN A 261 6.56 -9.78 17.84
N GLU A 262 5.29 -9.76 18.20
CA GLU A 262 4.42 -10.94 18.10
C GLU A 262 4.20 -11.33 16.63
N VAL A 263 3.97 -10.34 15.75
CA VAL A 263 3.88 -10.56 14.30
C VAL A 263 5.20 -11.10 13.75
N PHE A 264 6.34 -10.50 14.19
CA PHE A 264 7.67 -10.98 13.76
C PHE A 264 7.91 -12.43 14.17
N GLU A 265 7.59 -12.81 15.41
CA GLU A 265 7.77 -14.18 15.89
C GLU A 265 6.89 -15.17 15.12
N LEU A 266 5.61 -14.86 14.89
CA LEU A 266 4.71 -15.70 14.10
C LEU A 266 5.28 -15.95 12.70
N LEU A 267 5.75 -14.91 12.02
CA LEU A 267 6.34 -15.04 10.68
C LEU A 267 7.68 -15.79 10.70
N SER A 268 8.44 -15.67 11.78
CA SER A 268 9.76 -16.32 11.93
C SER A 268 9.68 -17.84 12.13
N THR A 269 8.53 -18.37 12.53
CA THR A 269 8.32 -19.81 12.69
C THR A 269 8.08 -20.52 11.37
N ILE A 270 7.82 -19.78 10.28
CA ILE A 270 7.49 -20.36 8.96
C ILE A 270 8.76 -20.76 8.23
N ASN A 271 9.01 -22.05 8.12
CA ASN A 271 10.14 -22.61 7.39
C ASN A 271 9.76 -23.09 5.98
N SER A 272 8.47 -23.37 5.75
CA SER A 272 7.95 -23.83 4.46
C SER A 272 6.51 -23.36 4.25
N LEU A 273 6.02 -23.38 3.01
CA LEU A 273 4.63 -23.02 2.71
C LEU A 273 3.60 -23.98 3.35
N SER A 274 4.01 -25.18 3.75
CA SER A 274 3.14 -26.10 4.51
C SER A 274 2.88 -25.64 5.93
N ASP A 275 3.78 -24.80 6.49
CA ASP A 275 3.73 -24.37 7.89
C ASP A 275 2.86 -23.11 8.07
N CYS A 276 2.40 -22.50 6.96
CA CYS A 276 1.65 -21.24 7.02
C CYS A 276 0.16 -21.38 7.35
N SER A 277 -0.31 -22.60 7.63
CA SER A 277 -1.73 -22.85 7.92
C SER A 277 -2.22 -22.05 9.14
N GLY A 278 -3.22 -21.18 8.93
CA GLY A 278 -3.80 -20.34 9.97
C GLY A 278 -3.02 -19.06 10.29
N LEU A 279 -1.93 -18.79 9.57
CA LEU A 279 -1.05 -17.65 9.82
C LEU A 279 -1.78 -16.31 9.69
N TYR A 280 -2.59 -16.16 8.63
CA TYR A 280 -3.38 -14.94 8.44
C TYR A 280 -4.29 -14.65 9.64
N HIS A 281 -4.97 -15.67 10.16
CA HIS A 281 -5.83 -15.54 11.32
C HIS A 281 -5.02 -15.16 12.57
N SER A 282 -3.93 -15.88 12.85
CA SER A 282 -3.07 -15.60 14.01
C SER A 282 -2.51 -14.16 14.00
N ILE A 283 -2.06 -13.68 12.84
CA ILE A 283 -1.57 -12.30 12.72
C ILE A 283 -2.70 -11.29 12.88
N SER A 284 -3.89 -11.56 12.34
CA SER A 284 -5.03 -10.65 12.46
C SER A 284 -5.55 -10.48 13.89
N GLU A 285 -5.23 -11.40 14.78
CA GLU A 285 -5.59 -11.36 16.21
C GLU A 285 -4.53 -10.66 17.08
N VAL A 286 -3.33 -10.40 16.56
CA VAL A 286 -2.30 -9.69 17.31
C VAL A 286 -2.76 -8.28 17.67
N SER A 287 -2.66 -7.95 18.95
CA SER A 287 -2.96 -6.60 19.44
C SER A 287 -1.86 -5.62 19.03
N ILE A 288 -2.17 -4.73 18.11
CA ILE A 288 -1.21 -3.76 17.55
C ILE A 288 -1.33 -2.40 18.28
N GLY A 289 -1.60 -2.38 19.56
CA GLY A 289 -1.67 -1.13 20.32
C GLY A 289 -2.62 -0.07 19.76
N ASP A 290 -2.75 1.05 20.43
CA ASP A 290 -3.67 2.13 20.01
C ASP A 290 -2.97 3.13 19.07
N TYR A 291 -2.86 2.76 17.78
CA TYR A 291 -2.22 3.57 16.71
C TYR A 291 -2.81 5.00 16.55
N LYS A 292 -3.95 5.30 17.17
CA LYS A 292 -4.60 6.62 17.11
C LYS A 292 -4.00 7.65 18.08
N LYS A 293 -3.16 7.24 19.00
CA LYS A 293 -2.69 8.10 20.09
C LYS A 293 -1.32 8.73 19.88
N THR A 294 -0.58 8.40 18.83
CA THR A 294 0.70 9.07 18.59
C THR A 294 0.46 10.50 18.11
N ASN A 295 0.51 11.45 19.02
CA ASN A 295 0.58 12.89 18.70
C ASN A 295 1.96 13.29 18.18
N ASP A 296 2.91 12.35 18.11
CA ASP A 296 4.27 12.59 17.66
C ASP A 296 4.34 12.52 16.14
N SER A 297 4.63 13.65 15.50
CA SER A 297 4.76 13.76 14.04
C SER A 297 5.97 13.02 13.47
N SER A 298 6.87 12.52 14.32
CA SER A 298 8.03 11.72 13.93
C SER A 298 7.72 10.22 13.78
N ILE A 299 6.54 9.77 14.23
CA ILE A 299 6.19 8.35 14.31
C ILE A 299 5.01 8.02 13.39
N SER A 300 5.17 6.97 12.60
CA SER A 300 4.10 6.33 11.84
C SER A 300 3.89 4.91 12.35
N LEU A 301 2.70 4.64 12.86
CA LEU A 301 2.30 3.31 13.32
C LEU A 301 1.19 2.78 12.41
N GLY A 302 1.41 1.62 11.81
CA GLY A 302 0.44 0.93 10.95
C GLY A 302 -0.44 -0.04 11.73
N ARG A 303 -1.65 -0.24 11.25
CA ARG A 303 -2.56 -1.29 11.77
C ARG A 303 -2.10 -2.71 11.48
N ASP A 304 -1.12 -2.85 10.62
CA ASP A 304 -0.41 -4.07 10.26
C ASP A 304 0.77 -4.37 11.20
N GLY A 305 0.97 -3.57 12.24
CA GLY A 305 2.06 -3.72 13.20
C GLY A 305 3.40 -3.13 12.75
N LEU A 306 3.45 -2.49 11.58
CA LEU A 306 4.65 -1.76 11.16
C LEU A 306 4.78 -0.43 11.90
N ILE A 307 6.00 -0.10 12.28
CA ILE A 307 6.35 1.19 12.88
C ILE A 307 7.51 1.83 12.11
N VAL A 308 7.42 3.14 11.91
CA VAL A 308 8.51 3.98 11.39
C VAL A 308 8.69 5.15 12.34
N ILE A 309 9.89 5.32 12.85
CA ILE A 309 10.28 6.40 13.77
C ILE A 309 11.35 7.23 13.09
N LYS A 310 11.13 8.52 12.93
CA LYS A 310 12.15 9.46 12.44
C LYS A 310 13.14 9.71 13.56
N SER A 311 14.44 9.52 13.29
CA SER A 311 15.55 9.66 14.25
C SER A 311 15.88 11.12 14.51
#